data_730b902eec1e7f9d9557f5b53efeef0a
#
_entry.id   730b902eec1e7f9d9557f5b53efeef0a
#
_cell.length_a   1.000
_cell.length_b   1.000
_cell.length_c   1.000
_cell.angle_alpha   90.00
_cell.angle_beta   90.00
_cell.angle_gamma   90.00
#
_symmetry.space_group_name_H-M   'P 1'
#
loop_
_entity.id
_entity.type
_entity.pdbx_description
1 polymer ?
#
loop_
_entity_poly.entity_id
_entity_poly.type
_entity_poly.pdbx_seq_one_letter_code
_entity_poly.pdbx_strand_id
1 'polypeptide(L)'
;RNIVTHSVENQVDRDLLVIIGVPCTGMVDKNLVQERFDEDILSFTDKGSAIEISTAAQTETIDKADLLKHNCRYCTHRNPVIHDIMAGDPVEEQTIDNPFPDVDEIESLDPDAKWAHFQELTQNCIRCYACKNACPICYCPTCFVHESTPQWVGKGQNKTDVDTFHFLRAFHCAGRCTDCG
;
A
#
# COMPACT_ATOMS: atom_id res chain seq x y z
N ARG A 1 3.79 9.91 -5.30
CA ARG A 1 2.73 10.45 -4.40
C ARG A 1 3.31 10.86 -3.05
N ASN A 2 4.02 10.01 -2.31
CA ASN A 2 4.57 10.32 -0.98
C ASN A 2 5.41 11.59 -0.97
N ILE A 3 6.29 11.82 -1.96
CA ILE A 3 7.10 13.04 -2.05
C ILE A 3 6.23 14.29 -2.15
N VAL A 4 5.11 14.22 -2.90
CA VAL A 4 4.15 15.33 -3.00
C VAL A 4 3.56 15.64 -1.62
N THR A 5 3.10 14.61 -0.90
CA THR A 5 2.57 14.77 0.45
C THR A 5 3.60 15.40 1.40
N HIS A 6 4.83 14.89 1.40
CA HIS A 6 5.91 15.44 2.23
C HIS A 6 6.24 16.90 1.90
N SER A 7 6.20 17.29 0.60
CA SER A 7 6.41 18.69 0.20
C SER A 7 5.26 19.58 0.65
N VAL A 8 4.02 19.14 0.45
CA VAL A 8 2.82 19.91 0.87
C VAL A 8 2.78 20.09 2.40
N GLU A 9 3.25 19.09 3.15
CA GLU A 9 3.30 19.13 4.61
C GLU A 9 4.60 19.76 5.15
N ASN A 10 5.41 20.40 4.29
CA ASN A 10 6.66 21.06 4.63
C ASN A 10 7.67 20.16 5.37
N GLN A 11 7.65 18.86 5.07
CA GLN A 11 8.64 17.92 5.61
C GLN A 11 9.92 17.89 4.79
N VAL A 12 9.81 18.21 3.50
CA VAL A 12 10.93 18.37 2.57
C VAL A 12 10.73 19.63 1.75
N ASP A 13 11.81 20.36 1.55
CA ASP A 13 11.81 21.50 0.66
C ASP A 13 11.98 21.02 -0.79
N ARG A 14 10.97 21.30 -1.63
CA ARG A 14 10.97 20.90 -3.04
C ARG A 14 12.18 21.44 -3.81
N ASP A 15 12.63 22.62 -3.48
CA ASP A 15 13.74 23.30 -4.19
C ASP A 15 15.11 22.68 -3.88
N LEU A 16 15.20 21.89 -2.81
CA LEU A 16 16.41 21.15 -2.43
C LEU A 16 16.44 19.71 -2.99
N LEU A 17 15.42 19.30 -3.76
CA LEU A 17 15.29 17.95 -4.30
C LEU A 17 15.52 17.91 -5.80
N VAL A 18 16.23 16.89 -6.25
CA VAL A 18 16.22 16.43 -7.64
C VAL A 18 15.43 15.12 -7.69
N ILE A 19 14.28 15.14 -8.35
CA ILE A 19 13.37 14.00 -8.44
C ILE A 19 13.58 13.29 -9.76
N ILE A 20 14.05 12.05 -9.69
CA ILE A 20 14.16 11.17 -10.84
C ILE A 20 12.90 10.32 -10.91
N GLY A 21 12.08 10.57 -11.92
CA GLY A 21 10.88 9.81 -12.20
C GLY A 21 11.15 8.54 -12.96
N VAL A 22 10.53 7.44 -12.57
CA VAL A 22 10.59 6.15 -13.27
C VAL A 22 9.17 5.71 -13.62
N PRO A 23 8.85 5.45 -14.89
CA PRO A 23 7.58 4.86 -15.29
C PRO A 23 7.40 3.47 -14.68
N CYS A 24 6.16 3.09 -14.36
CA CYS A 24 5.87 1.86 -13.65
C CYS A 24 4.78 1.06 -14.37
N THR A 25 5.05 -0.19 -14.69
CA THR A 25 4.07 -1.12 -15.28
C THR A 25 3.35 -1.99 -14.26
N GLY A 26 3.49 -1.66 -12.97
CA GLY A 26 2.92 -2.42 -11.85
C GLY A 26 3.92 -3.39 -11.22
N MET A 27 3.67 -3.73 -9.96
CA MET A 27 4.50 -4.62 -9.17
C MET A 27 3.80 -5.98 -9.03
N VAL A 28 4.52 -7.05 -9.30
CA VAL A 28 4.03 -8.43 -9.13
C VAL A 28 3.91 -8.75 -7.65
N ASP A 29 2.81 -9.40 -7.28
CA ASP A 29 2.60 -9.95 -5.96
C ASP A 29 3.25 -11.34 -5.86
N LYS A 30 4.28 -11.44 -5.06
CA LYS A 30 4.97 -12.72 -4.84
C LYS A 30 4.07 -13.80 -4.24
N ASN A 31 3.04 -13.43 -3.47
CA ASN A 31 2.15 -14.39 -2.84
C ASN A 31 1.27 -15.05 -3.90
N LEU A 32 0.72 -14.27 -4.85
CA LEU A 32 -0.03 -14.81 -5.99
C LEU A 32 0.81 -15.76 -6.84
N VAL A 33 2.09 -15.43 -6.99
CA VAL A 33 3.01 -16.33 -7.70
C VAL A 33 3.24 -17.61 -6.89
N GLN A 34 3.48 -17.53 -5.59
CA GLN A 34 3.69 -18.69 -4.72
C GLN A 34 2.45 -19.58 -4.58
N GLU A 35 1.25 -18.99 -4.56
CA GLU A 35 -0.02 -19.74 -4.53
C GLU A 35 -0.26 -20.57 -5.81
N ARG A 36 0.31 -20.11 -6.93
CA ARG A 36 0.15 -20.79 -8.23
C ARG A 36 1.17 -21.89 -8.47
N PHE A 37 2.33 -21.80 -7.84
CA PHE A 37 3.43 -22.77 -8.00
C PHE A 37 3.83 -23.35 -6.65
N ASP A 38 3.62 -24.65 -6.47
CA ASP A 38 4.05 -25.40 -5.28
C ASP A 38 5.56 -25.64 -5.25
N GLU A 39 6.25 -25.40 -6.37
CA GLU A 39 7.67 -25.68 -6.56
C GLU A 39 8.51 -24.40 -6.52
N ASP A 40 9.82 -24.57 -6.34
CA ASP A 40 10.78 -23.47 -6.42
C ASP A 40 10.81 -22.85 -7.82
N ILE A 41 10.75 -21.52 -7.87
CA ILE A 41 10.86 -20.77 -9.10
C ILE A 41 12.32 -20.66 -9.50
N LEU A 42 12.67 -21.21 -10.65
CA LEU A 42 14.02 -21.20 -11.19
C LEU A 42 14.31 -19.96 -12.03
N SER A 43 13.31 -19.45 -12.75
CA SER A 43 13.45 -18.19 -13.51
C SER A 43 12.15 -17.42 -13.56
N PHE A 44 12.31 -16.10 -13.65
CA PHE A 44 11.21 -15.13 -13.75
C PHE A 44 11.61 -14.08 -14.79
N THR A 45 10.83 -13.99 -15.88
CA THR A 45 11.10 -13.04 -16.98
C THR A 45 9.87 -12.19 -17.26
N ASP A 46 10.00 -10.88 -17.06
CA ASP A 46 8.97 -9.90 -17.42
C ASP A 46 9.05 -9.60 -18.93
N LYS A 47 7.98 -9.94 -19.67
CA LYS A 47 7.83 -9.69 -21.12
C LYS A 47 6.94 -8.46 -21.41
N GLY A 48 6.70 -7.63 -20.40
CA GLY A 48 5.85 -6.44 -20.52
C GLY A 48 4.39 -6.72 -20.15
N SER A 49 3.60 -7.32 -21.03
CA SER A 49 2.20 -7.70 -20.77
C SER A 49 2.07 -9.07 -20.10
N ALA A 50 3.08 -9.91 -20.17
CA ALA A 50 3.08 -11.26 -19.61
C ALA A 50 4.36 -11.53 -18.81
N ILE A 51 4.25 -12.47 -17.89
CA ILE A 51 5.37 -12.97 -17.07
C ILE A 51 5.59 -14.44 -17.45
N GLU A 52 6.82 -14.79 -17.80
CA GLU A 52 7.22 -16.17 -17.97
C GLU A 52 7.90 -16.67 -16.69
N ILE A 53 7.36 -17.73 -16.12
CA ILE A 53 7.84 -18.33 -14.89
C ILE A 53 8.22 -19.78 -15.18
N SER A 54 9.44 -20.20 -14.80
CA SER A 54 9.92 -21.58 -14.95
C SER A 54 10.19 -22.20 -13.59
N THR A 55 9.69 -23.40 -13.42
CA THR A 55 10.00 -24.32 -12.30
C THR A 55 10.80 -25.52 -12.82
N ALA A 56 11.09 -26.49 -11.96
CA ALA A 56 11.73 -27.72 -12.39
C ALA A 56 10.83 -28.59 -13.29
N ALA A 57 9.50 -28.48 -13.12
CA ALA A 57 8.51 -29.29 -13.84
C ALA A 57 8.01 -28.64 -15.11
N GLN A 58 7.85 -27.29 -15.13
CA GLN A 58 7.17 -26.60 -16.24
C GLN A 58 7.63 -25.16 -16.41
N THR A 59 7.32 -24.62 -17.59
CA THR A 59 7.40 -23.17 -17.87
C THR A 59 6.01 -22.69 -18.25
N GLU A 60 5.52 -21.66 -17.59
CA GLU A 60 4.21 -21.06 -17.82
C GLU A 60 4.35 -19.58 -18.14
N THR A 61 3.55 -19.10 -19.09
CA THR A 61 3.42 -17.66 -19.40
C THR A 61 2.05 -17.21 -18.92
N ILE A 62 2.04 -16.22 -18.03
CA ILE A 62 0.86 -15.72 -17.32
C ILE A 62 0.69 -14.24 -17.67
N ASP A 63 -0.55 -13.79 -17.85
CA ASP A 63 -0.82 -12.36 -17.99
C ASP A 63 -0.33 -11.61 -16.74
N LYS A 64 0.45 -10.57 -16.94
CA LYS A 64 0.99 -9.78 -15.84
C LYS A 64 -0.11 -9.16 -14.97
N ALA A 65 -1.27 -8.81 -15.56
CA ALA A 65 -2.40 -8.26 -14.83
C ALA A 65 -2.91 -9.20 -13.73
N ASP A 66 -2.87 -10.52 -13.96
CA ASP A 66 -3.32 -11.52 -12.98
C ASP A 66 -2.38 -11.63 -11.76
N LEU A 67 -1.12 -11.23 -11.93
CA LEU A 67 -0.09 -11.32 -10.91
C LEU A 67 0.21 -9.99 -10.22
N LEU A 68 -0.43 -8.89 -10.61
CA LEU A 68 -0.19 -7.59 -10.00
C LEU A 68 -0.70 -7.53 -8.55
N LYS A 69 0.00 -6.79 -7.71
CA LYS A 69 -0.52 -6.36 -6.41
C LYS A 69 -1.85 -5.63 -6.59
N HIS A 70 -2.75 -5.77 -5.60
CA HIS A 70 -4.08 -5.19 -5.64
C HIS A 70 -4.07 -3.69 -6.00
N ASN A 71 -3.29 -2.88 -5.30
CA ASN A 71 -3.16 -1.45 -5.57
C ASN A 71 -2.55 -1.12 -6.95
N CYS A 72 -1.81 -2.04 -7.57
CA CYS A 72 -1.28 -1.87 -8.93
C CYS A 72 -2.31 -2.20 -10.00
N ARG A 73 -3.26 -3.10 -9.72
CA ARG A 73 -4.37 -3.41 -10.65
C ARG A 73 -5.28 -2.19 -10.86
N TYR A 74 -5.48 -1.40 -9.81
CA TYR A 74 -6.34 -0.21 -9.81
C TYR A 74 -5.56 1.12 -9.90
N CYS A 75 -4.27 1.08 -10.21
CA CYS A 75 -3.45 2.28 -10.31
C CYS A 75 -3.72 3.03 -11.62
N THR A 76 -4.20 4.27 -11.51
CA THR A 76 -4.45 5.17 -12.64
C THR A 76 -3.28 6.08 -12.98
N HIS A 77 -2.16 5.99 -12.24
CA HIS A 77 -0.99 6.85 -12.40
C HIS A 77 0.27 6.01 -12.50
N ARG A 78 0.58 5.56 -13.72
CA ARG A 78 1.77 4.75 -14.03
C ARG A 78 3.02 5.57 -14.23
N ASN A 79 2.85 6.85 -14.54
CA ASN A 79 3.95 7.78 -14.70
C ASN A 79 4.13 8.68 -13.48
N PRO A 80 5.32 9.19 -13.21
CA PRO A 80 5.57 10.13 -12.11
C PRO A 80 4.76 11.41 -12.25
N VAL A 81 4.03 11.79 -11.17
CA VAL A 81 3.23 13.02 -11.13
C VAL A 81 4.11 14.27 -11.16
N ILE A 82 5.27 14.19 -10.49
CA ILE A 82 6.31 15.24 -10.50
C ILE A 82 7.66 14.59 -10.74
N HIS A 83 8.49 15.22 -11.53
CA HIS A 83 9.89 14.82 -11.76
C HIS A 83 10.68 15.99 -12.34
N ASP A 84 11.99 15.98 -12.14
CA ASP A 84 12.95 16.86 -12.80
C ASP A 84 13.61 16.13 -13.97
N ILE A 85 13.84 14.84 -13.81
CA ILE A 85 14.43 13.95 -14.82
C ILE A 85 13.55 12.72 -14.95
N MET A 86 13.22 12.32 -16.18
CA MET A 86 12.54 11.07 -16.46
C MET A 86 13.57 10.00 -16.85
N ALA A 87 13.58 8.87 -16.13
CA ALA A 87 14.41 7.71 -16.44
C ALA A 87 13.57 6.65 -17.17
N GLY A 88 13.61 6.70 -18.48
CA GLY A 88 12.82 5.84 -19.38
C GLY A 88 11.66 6.58 -20.05
N ASP A 89 11.05 5.93 -21.03
CA ASP A 89 9.93 6.48 -21.79
C ASP A 89 8.62 6.35 -20.99
N PRO A 90 7.72 7.34 -21.05
CA PRO A 90 6.42 7.25 -20.43
C PRO A 90 5.66 6.00 -20.90
N VAL A 91 4.94 5.37 -19.98
CA VAL A 91 4.05 4.24 -20.27
C VAL A 91 2.60 4.70 -20.37
N GLU A 92 1.77 3.91 -21.05
CA GLU A 92 0.35 4.20 -21.14
C GLU A 92 -0.32 4.13 -19.76
N GLU A 93 -1.10 5.16 -19.42
CA GLU A 93 -1.89 5.19 -18.18
C GLU A 93 -3.08 4.23 -18.28
N GLN A 94 -3.46 3.63 -17.16
CA GLN A 94 -4.68 2.82 -17.10
C GLN A 94 -5.91 3.71 -16.97
N THR A 95 -6.93 3.40 -17.76
CA THR A 95 -8.29 3.90 -17.55
C THR A 95 -9.07 2.86 -16.76
N ILE A 96 -9.51 3.21 -15.57
CA ILE A 96 -10.24 2.32 -14.66
C ILE A 96 -11.50 3.04 -14.20
N ASP A 97 -12.66 2.44 -14.49
CA ASP A 97 -13.96 3.04 -14.17
C ASP A 97 -14.18 3.16 -12.66
N ASN A 98 -13.78 2.13 -11.92
CA ASN A 98 -13.83 2.12 -10.47
C ASN A 98 -12.44 1.80 -9.88
N PRO A 99 -11.68 2.81 -9.43
CA PRO A 99 -10.36 2.59 -8.84
C PRO A 99 -10.39 2.14 -7.36
N PHE A 100 -11.56 2.10 -6.73
CA PHE A 100 -11.73 1.77 -5.30
C PHE A 100 -12.88 0.78 -5.05
N PRO A 101 -12.90 -0.40 -5.70
CA PRO A 101 -14.01 -1.34 -5.56
C PRO A 101 -14.14 -1.92 -4.14
N ASP A 102 -13.03 -2.08 -3.44
CA ASP A 102 -12.98 -2.51 -2.04
C ASP A 102 -13.58 -1.48 -1.08
N VAL A 103 -13.42 -0.19 -1.37
CA VAL A 103 -14.08 0.88 -0.60
C VAL A 103 -15.59 0.82 -0.79
N ASP A 104 -16.06 0.67 -2.02
CA ASP A 104 -17.50 0.56 -2.31
C ASP A 104 -18.11 -0.67 -1.63
N GLU A 105 -17.38 -1.80 -1.60
CA GLU A 105 -17.81 -3.00 -0.88
C GLU A 105 -18.02 -2.69 0.61
N ILE A 106 -17.04 -2.08 1.27
CA ILE A 106 -17.13 -1.70 2.68
C ILE A 106 -18.23 -0.65 2.91
N GLU A 107 -18.35 0.34 2.01
CA GLU A 107 -19.40 1.37 2.12
C GLU A 107 -20.81 0.82 2.01
N SER A 108 -21.00 -0.27 1.26
CA SER A 108 -22.30 -0.94 1.11
C SER A 108 -22.75 -1.69 2.36
N LEU A 109 -21.85 -2.01 3.29
CA LEU A 109 -22.18 -2.74 4.52
C LEU A 109 -23.00 -1.87 5.47
N ASP A 110 -23.88 -2.51 6.26
CA ASP A 110 -24.53 -1.85 7.39
C ASP A 110 -23.53 -1.54 8.53
N PRO A 111 -23.91 -0.71 9.52
CA PRO A 111 -22.99 -0.31 10.59
C PRO A 111 -22.44 -1.46 11.42
N ASP A 112 -23.23 -2.50 11.67
CA ASP A 112 -22.82 -3.65 12.48
C ASP A 112 -21.82 -4.53 11.69
N ALA A 113 -22.06 -4.73 10.40
CA ALA A 113 -21.15 -5.43 9.51
C ALA A 113 -19.81 -4.66 9.32
N LYS A 114 -19.85 -3.32 9.18
CA LYS A 114 -18.62 -2.48 9.16
C LYS A 114 -17.82 -2.64 10.45
N TRP A 115 -18.51 -2.66 11.58
CA TRP A 115 -17.85 -2.85 12.87
C TRP A 115 -17.23 -4.24 12.99
N ALA A 116 -17.96 -5.29 12.56
CA ALA A 116 -17.44 -6.65 12.54
C ALA A 116 -16.20 -6.77 11.65
N HIS A 117 -16.23 -6.19 10.44
CA HIS A 117 -15.08 -6.14 9.54
C HIS A 117 -13.87 -5.44 10.19
N PHE A 118 -14.07 -4.28 10.81
CA PHE A 118 -12.99 -3.59 11.53
C PHE A 118 -12.38 -4.47 12.64
N GLN A 119 -13.22 -5.21 13.38
CA GLN A 119 -12.75 -6.09 14.44
C GLN A 119 -11.98 -7.28 13.90
N GLU A 120 -12.40 -7.85 12.77
CA GLU A 120 -11.69 -8.92 12.09
C GLU A 120 -10.27 -8.47 11.66
N LEU A 121 -10.15 -7.28 11.06
CA LEU A 121 -8.85 -6.72 10.68
C LEU A 121 -7.90 -6.50 11.86
N THR A 122 -8.44 -6.23 13.05
CA THR A 122 -7.64 -5.87 14.23
C THR A 122 -7.48 -6.98 15.26
N GLN A 123 -8.19 -8.11 15.13
CA GLN A 123 -8.25 -9.19 16.13
C GLN A 123 -6.89 -9.78 16.53
N ASN A 124 -5.97 -9.87 15.58
CA ASN A 124 -4.62 -10.44 15.78
C ASN A 124 -3.57 -9.37 16.11
N CYS A 125 -3.97 -8.15 16.41
CA CYS A 125 -3.05 -7.07 16.67
C CYS A 125 -2.37 -7.22 18.04
N ILE A 126 -1.06 -7.38 18.03
CA ILE A 126 -0.21 -7.42 19.21
C ILE A 126 0.41 -6.05 19.55
N ARG A 127 0.03 -5.00 18.87
CA ARG A 127 0.54 -3.63 19.02
C ARG A 127 2.06 -3.50 18.84
N CYS A 128 2.62 -4.21 17.88
CA CYS A 128 4.05 -4.12 17.52
C CYS A 128 4.41 -2.80 16.79
N TYR A 129 3.43 -1.99 16.43
CA TYR A 129 3.58 -0.72 15.68
C TYR A 129 4.24 -0.84 14.29
N ALA A 130 4.37 -2.04 13.73
CA ALA A 130 4.91 -2.24 12.39
C ALA A 130 4.16 -1.41 11.34
N CYS A 131 2.83 -1.37 11.41
CA CYS A 131 1.98 -0.55 10.53
C CYS A 131 2.27 0.95 10.60
N LYS A 132 2.66 1.47 11.78
CA LYS A 132 3.10 2.86 11.94
C LYS A 132 4.51 3.07 11.38
N ASN A 133 5.41 2.14 11.66
CA ASN A 133 6.82 2.28 11.27
C ASN A 133 7.03 2.07 9.76
N ALA A 134 6.17 1.28 9.11
CA ALA A 134 6.20 1.09 7.65
C ALA A 134 5.56 2.24 6.87
N CYS A 135 4.66 3.00 7.49
CA CYS A 135 3.91 4.05 6.79
C CYS A 135 4.79 5.29 6.52
N PRO A 136 4.98 5.69 5.24
CA PRO A 136 5.83 6.82 4.89
C PRO A 136 5.31 8.16 5.39
N ILE A 137 4.01 8.28 5.68
CA ILE A 137 3.41 9.51 6.22
C ILE A 137 3.40 9.55 7.77
N CYS A 138 3.93 8.52 8.45
CA CYS A 138 4.09 8.49 9.91
C CYS A 138 5.46 9.00 10.35
N TYR A 139 5.78 10.24 10.06
CA TYR A 139 7.09 10.87 10.30
C TYR A 139 7.16 11.70 11.59
N CYS A 140 6.13 11.71 12.43
CA CYS A 140 6.14 12.47 13.70
C CYS A 140 7.32 12.05 14.58
N PRO A 141 8.15 12.97 15.09
CA PRO A 141 9.26 12.67 15.98
C PRO A 141 8.82 11.90 17.23
N THR A 142 7.70 12.33 17.81
CA THR A 142 7.00 11.61 18.88
C THR A 142 5.57 11.33 18.46
N CYS A 143 5.20 10.07 18.45
CA CYS A 143 3.85 9.66 18.06
C CYS A 143 2.91 9.68 19.28
N PHE A 144 1.67 10.09 19.09
CA PHE A 144 0.63 10.12 20.13
C PHE A 144 0.47 8.78 20.87
N VAL A 145 0.77 7.65 20.24
CA VAL A 145 0.71 6.33 20.87
C VAL A 145 1.78 6.10 21.93
N HIS A 146 2.85 6.90 21.94
CA HIS A 146 3.94 6.82 22.90
C HIS A 146 3.82 7.85 24.00
N GLU A 147 2.96 8.85 23.84
CA GLU A 147 2.69 9.86 24.85
C GLU A 147 2.15 9.23 26.13
N SER A 148 2.56 9.77 27.27
CA SER A 148 2.11 9.32 28.57
C SER A 148 1.58 10.45 29.46
N THR A 149 1.82 11.70 29.05
CA THR A 149 1.37 12.90 29.77
C THR A 149 0.94 13.99 28.80
N PRO A 150 -0.34 14.02 28.40
CA PRO A 150 -1.38 13.03 28.69
C PRO A 150 -1.21 11.72 27.89
N GLN A 151 -1.76 10.64 28.44
CA GLN A 151 -1.86 9.38 27.69
C GLN A 151 -3.09 9.41 26.79
N TRP A 152 -2.89 9.53 25.49
CA TRP A 152 -3.98 9.59 24.49
C TRP A 152 -4.59 8.23 24.17
N VAL A 153 -3.81 7.18 24.28
CA VAL A 153 -4.22 5.81 23.98
C VAL A 153 -3.70 4.89 25.07
N GLY A 154 -4.52 3.98 25.55
CA GLY A 154 -4.09 2.93 26.47
C GLY A 154 -2.96 2.10 25.84
N LYS A 155 -2.02 1.61 26.65
CA LYS A 155 -0.82 0.90 26.21
C LYS A 155 -0.94 -0.62 26.31
N GLY A 156 -2.12 -1.10 26.72
CA GLY A 156 -2.41 -2.52 26.83
C GLY A 156 -2.67 -3.20 25.48
N GLN A 157 -2.81 -4.52 25.56
CA GLN A 157 -3.22 -5.36 24.42
C GLN A 157 -4.70 -5.80 24.53
N ASN A 158 -5.44 -5.19 25.47
CA ASN A 158 -6.87 -5.43 25.55
C ASN A 158 -7.57 -4.82 24.34
N LYS A 159 -8.75 -5.36 24.03
CA LYS A 159 -9.52 -4.99 22.84
C LYS A 159 -9.77 -3.48 22.73
N THR A 160 -10.15 -2.84 23.83
CA THR A 160 -10.45 -1.39 23.80
C THR A 160 -9.25 -0.55 23.43
N ASP A 161 -8.08 -0.86 23.97
CA ASP A 161 -6.84 -0.14 23.65
C ASP A 161 -6.40 -0.38 22.21
N VAL A 162 -6.59 -1.61 21.70
CA VAL A 162 -6.29 -1.97 20.29
C VAL A 162 -7.23 -1.25 19.33
N ASP A 163 -8.53 -1.32 19.58
CA ASP A 163 -9.54 -0.66 18.73
C ASP A 163 -9.32 0.86 18.70
N THR A 164 -9.10 1.48 19.88
CA THR A 164 -8.82 2.92 19.96
C THR A 164 -7.56 3.31 19.19
N PHE A 165 -6.50 2.53 19.29
CA PHE A 165 -5.26 2.77 18.55
C PHE A 165 -5.50 2.75 17.04
N HIS A 166 -6.17 1.71 16.52
CA HIS A 166 -6.40 1.56 15.09
C HIS A 166 -7.35 2.62 14.55
N PHE A 167 -8.39 2.96 15.30
CA PHE A 167 -9.33 4.01 14.95
C PHE A 167 -8.64 5.38 14.82
N LEU A 168 -7.88 5.78 15.84
CA LEU A 168 -7.14 7.04 15.81
C LEU A 168 -6.06 7.05 14.72
N ARG A 169 -5.38 5.92 14.51
CA ARG A 169 -4.40 5.78 13.43
C ARG A 169 -5.07 5.97 12.05
N ALA A 170 -6.26 5.41 11.84
CA ALA A 170 -7.00 5.61 10.60
C ALA A 170 -7.30 7.09 10.34
N PHE A 171 -7.71 7.84 11.35
CA PHE A 171 -7.89 9.30 11.25
C PHE A 171 -6.60 10.04 10.86
N HIS A 172 -5.46 9.65 11.42
CA HIS A 172 -4.17 10.26 11.07
C HIS A 172 -3.75 9.98 9.62
N CYS A 173 -4.21 8.88 9.04
CA CYS A 173 -3.95 8.52 7.65
C CYS A 173 -5.01 9.04 6.68
N ALA A 174 -6.22 9.33 7.15
CA ALA A 174 -7.33 9.80 6.32
C ALA A 174 -6.96 11.08 5.56
N GLY A 175 -7.27 11.13 4.27
CA GLY A 175 -6.95 12.26 3.38
C GLY A 175 -5.47 12.40 3.02
N ARG A 176 -4.58 11.61 3.62
CA ARG A 176 -3.12 11.63 3.38
C ARG A 176 -2.61 10.33 2.78
N CYS A 177 -3.36 9.26 2.91
CA CYS A 177 -2.99 7.95 2.42
C CYS A 177 -2.75 7.97 0.91
N THR A 178 -1.60 7.44 0.47
CA THR A 178 -1.21 7.40 -0.94
C THR A 178 -1.36 6.01 -1.54
N ASP A 179 -1.96 5.09 -0.80
CA ASP A 179 -2.16 3.70 -1.18
C ASP A 179 -0.86 3.07 -1.71
N CYS A 180 0.18 3.12 -0.89
CA CYS A 180 1.50 2.63 -1.31
C CYS A 180 1.68 1.11 -1.15
N GLY A 181 0.73 0.38 -0.59
CA GLY A 181 0.74 -1.07 -0.41
C GLY A 181 1.37 -1.56 0.88
#